data_a8bfe5cf75c01866a67b5c48fab5a4f3
#
_entry.id   a8bfe5cf75c01866a67b5c48fab5a4f3
#
_cell.length_a   1.000
_cell.length_b   1.000
_cell.length_c   1.000
_cell.angle_alpha   90.00
_cell.angle_beta   90.00
_cell.angle_gamma   90.00
#
_symmetry.space_group_name_H-M   'P 1'
#
loop_
_entity.id
_entity.type
_entity.pdbx_description
1 polymer ?
#
loop_
_entity_poly.entity_id
_entity_poly.type
_entity_poly.pdbx_seq_one_letter_code
_entity_poly.pdbx_strand_id
1 'polypeptide(L)'
;MVTGPARGPKVRPADAAALIELVRASVIGDDEAVAGPFGIRRVLYADYTASGRALSFIEDYLRDAVLPLYANTHTESSGTGLQTTRFREEARAIVRRGLGGNADDHAVIFT
;
A
#
# COMPACT_ATOMS: atom_id res chain seq x y z
N MET A 1 23.61 -23.20 -12.57
CA MET A 1 23.26 -23.31 -11.14
C MET A 1 22.30 -22.16 -10.87
N VAL A 2 20.99 -22.40 -10.87
CA VAL A 2 19.98 -21.36 -10.70
C VAL A 2 19.85 -21.08 -9.20
N THR A 3 20.39 -19.96 -8.74
CA THR A 3 20.15 -19.48 -7.37
C THR A 3 18.69 -19.06 -7.29
N GLY A 4 17.92 -19.75 -6.46
CA GLY A 4 16.51 -19.41 -6.21
C GLY A 4 16.35 -17.98 -5.70
N PRO A 5 15.16 -17.38 -5.85
CA PRO A 5 14.91 -16.00 -5.47
C PRO A 5 15.25 -15.77 -4.00
N ALA A 6 15.97 -14.71 -3.70
CA ALA A 6 16.26 -14.30 -2.34
C ALA A 6 14.95 -14.12 -1.60
N ARG A 7 14.69 -14.95 -0.59
CA ARG A 7 13.53 -14.82 0.29
C ARG A 7 13.63 -13.46 0.98
N GLY A 8 12.60 -12.64 0.85
CA GLY A 8 12.47 -11.41 1.61
C GLY A 8 12.63 -11.64 3.13
N PRO A 9 12.82 -10.60 3.93
CA PRO A 9 13.02 -10.73 5.36
C PRO A 9 11.90 -11.56 5.98
N LYS A 10 12.27 -12.60 6.72
CA LYS A 10 11.31 -13.45 7.43
C LYS A 10 10.72 -12.62 8.58
N VAL A 11 9.46 -12.24 8.48
CA VAL A 11 8.73 -11.61 9.59
C VAL A 11 8.61 -12.63 10.72
N ARG A 12 8.99 -12.25 11.95
CA ARG A 12 8.84 -13.11 13.12
C ARG A 12 7.36 -13.21 13.50
N PRO A 13 6.89 -14.32 14.09
CA PRO A 13 5.48 -14.47 14.49
C PRO A 13 4.95 -13.34 15.40
N ALA A 14 5.78 -12.85 16.33
CA ALA A 14 5.41 -11.72 17.17
C ALA A 14 5.24 -10.42 16.38
N ASP A 15 6.10 -10.17 15.39
CA ASP A 15 6.01 -9.00 14.52
C ASP A 15 4.77 -9.10 13.60
N ALA A 16 4.41 -10.31 13.17
CA ALA A 16 3.22 -10.56 12.37
C ALA A 16 1.93 -10.29 13.16
N ALA A 17 1.86 -10.70 14.43
CA ALA A 17 0.70 -10.40 15.28
C ALA A 17 0.53 -8.90 15.51
N ALA A 18 1.61 -8.18 15.81
CA ALA A 18 1.59 -6.72 15.97
C ALA A 18 1.18 -6.01 14.68
N LEU A 19 1.65 -6.48 13.52
CA LEU A 19 1.26 -5.94 12.22
C LEU A 19 -0.23 -6.17 11.93
N ILE A 20 -0.76 -7.34 12.23
CA ILE A 20 -2.18 -7.65 12.05
C ILE A 20 -3.04 -6.72 12.92
N GLU A 21 -2.67 -6.53 14.18
CA GLU A 21 -3.40 -5.61 15.07
C GLU A 21 -3.31 -4.16 14.60
N LEU A 22 -2.16 -3.70 14.14
CA LEU A 22 -1.99 -2.37 13.54
C LEU A 22 -2.91 -2.19 12.33
N VAL A 23 -2.92 -3.15 11.41
CA VAL A 23 -3.79 -3.09 10.21
C VAL A 23 -5.25 -3.06 10.61
N ARG A 24 -5.69 -3.93 11.51
CA ARG A 24 -7.08 -3.97 12.01
C ARG A 24 -7.51 -2.66 12.64
N ALA A 25 -6.69 -2.11 13.52
CA ALA A 25 -6.98 -0.84 14.20
C ALA A 25 -6.98 0.37 13.26
N SER A 26 -6.38 0.23 12.07
CA SER A 26 -6.22 1.32 11.10
C SER A 26 -7.26 1.30 9.99
N VAL A 27 -8.15 0.32 9.93
CA VAL A 27 -9.17 0.23 8.87
C VAL A 27 -10.15 1.40 9.00
N ILE A 28 -10.18 2.27 7.98
CA ILE A 28 -11.09 3.41 7.95
C ILE A 28 -12.51 2.92 7.67
N GLY A 29 -13.45 3.31 8.53
CA GLY A 29 -14.87 2.97 8.43
C GLY A 29 -15.22 1.56 8.93
N ASP A 30 -14.39 0.94 9.74
CA ASP A 30 -14.71 -0.35 10.37
C ASP A 30 -15.87 -0.25 11.38
N ASP A 31 -16.07 0.93 11.96
CA ASP A 31 -17.13 1.25 12.92
C ASP A 31 -18.37 1.92 12.30
N GLU A 32 -18.38 2.11 10.98
CA GLU A 32 -19.49 2.75 10.29
C GLU A 32 -20.78 1.92 10.32
N ALA A 33 -21.91 2.62 10.35
CA ALA A 33 -23.23 2.02 10.30
C ALA A 33 -24.09 2.63 9.18
N VAL A 34 -24.91 1.79 8.57
CA VAL A 34 -25.84 2.21 7.51
C VAL A 34 -27.27 1.85 7.86
N ALA A 35 -28.21 2.68 7.39
CA ALA A 35 -29.65 2.40 7.48
C ALA A 35 -30.03 1.39 6.38
N GLY A 36 -30.74 0.34 6.79
CA GLY A 36 -31.26 -0.69 5.91
C GLY A 36 -32.70 -1.06 6.29
N PRO A 37 -33.30 -2.03 5.59
CA PRO A 37 -34.68 -2.46 5.83
C PRO A 37 -34.91 -3.02 7.24
N PHE A 38 -33.84 -3.39 7.93
CA PHE A 38 -33.87 -3.94 9.31
C PHE A 38 -33.35 -2.92 10.35
N GLY A 39 -33.41 -1.63 10.05
CA GLY A 39 -32.87 -0.55 10.88
C GLY A 39 -31.39 -0.27 10.63
N ILE A 40 -30.79 0.52 11.52
CA ILE A 40 -29.35 0.87 11.44
C ILE A 40 -28.53 -0.33 11.90
N ARG A 41 -27.56 -0.74 11.09
CA ARG A 41 -26.66 -1.85 11.36
C ARG A 41 -25.22 -1.45 11.04
N ARG A 42 -24.26 -1.95 11.82
CA ARG A 42 -22.84 -1.85 11.51
C ARG A 42 -22.54 -2.48 10.14
N VAL A 43 -21.73 -1.82 9.36
CA VAL A 43 -21.27 -2.35 8.07
C VAL A 43 -20.40 -3.57 8.31
N LEU A 44 -20.77 -4.69 7.74
CA LEU A 44 -19.91 -5.86 7.60
C LEU A 44 -19.32 -5.84 6.19
N TYR A 45 -18.07 -5.37 6.08
CA TYR A 45 -17.38 -5.35 4.79
C TYR A 45 -16.61 -6.64 4.58
N ALA A 46 -17.03 -7.45 3.62
CA ALA A 46 -16.46 -8.77 3.34
C ALA A 46 -16.00 -8.93 1.88
N ASP A 47 -15.97 -7.84 1.11
CA ASP A 47 -15.63 -7.87 -0.32
C ASP A 47 -14.22 -7.31 -0.63
N TYR A 48 -13.24 -7.71 0.17
CA TYR A 48 -11.85 -7.30 -0.04
C TYR A 48 -11.25 -7.78 -1.36
N THR A 49 -11.82 -8.80 -1.97
CA THR A 49 -11.43 -9.29 -3.29
C THR A 49 -11.69 -8.25 -4.37
N ALA A 50 -12.79 -7.53 -4.29
CA ALA A 50 -13.14 -6.48 -5.24
C ALA A 50 -12.48 -5.15 -4.91
N SER A 51 -12.40 -4.78 -3.62
CA SER A 51 -11.85 -3.51 -3.17
C SER A 51 -11.32 -3.59 -1.75
N GLY A 52 -10.09 -3.20 -1.50
CA GLY A 52 -9.55 -3.03 -0.16
C GLY A 52 -10.15 -1.81 0.55
N ARG A 53 -10.04 -1.78 1.89
CA ARG A 53 -10.35 -0.60 2.71
C ARG A 53 -9.08 0.23 2.88
N ALA A 54 -9.25 1.54 2.96
CA ALA A 54 -8.16 2.45 3.28
C ALA A 54 -7.68 2.27 4.73
N LEU A 55 -6.41 2.55 4.97
CA LEU A 55 -5.78 2.44 6.29
C LEU A 55 -5.29 3.81 6.75
N SER A 56 -5.68 4.23 7.94
CA SER A 56 -5.40 5.58 8.46
C SER A 56 -3.92 5.93 8.41
N PHE A 57 -3.02 5.04 8.81
CA PHE A 57 -1.58 5.33 8.79
C PHE A 57 -1.01 5.54 7.38
N ILE A 58 -1.63 4.95 6.35
CA ILE A 58 -1.24 5.17 4.94
C ILE A 58 -1.76 6.52 4.47
N GLU A 59 -3.03 6.83 4.74
CA GLU A 59 -3.64 8.11 4.38
C GLU A 59 -2.93 9.29 5.08
N ASP A 60 -2.59 9.14 6.36
CA ASP A 60 -1.83 10.12 7.12
C ASP A 60 -0.44 10.33 6.51
N TYR A 61 0.27 9.26 6.16
CA TYR A 61 1.56 9.35 5.49
C TYR A 61 1.46 10.07 4.14
N LEU A 62 0.44 9.74 3.34
CA LEU A 62 0.21 10.41 2.06
C LEU A 62 -0.03 11.91 2.27
N ARG A 63 -0.91 12.27 3.21
CA ARG A 63 -1.25 13.67 3.50
C ARG A 63 -0.05 14.46 4.01
N ASP A 64 0.71 13.91 4.95
CA ASP A 64 1.69 14.66 5.72
C ASP A 64 3.10 14.62 5.10
N ALA A 65 3.45 13.55 4.38
CA ALA A 65 4.78 13.36 3.82
C ALA A 65 4.83 13.44 2.27
N VAL A 66 3.80 12.97 1.58
CA VAL A 66 3.81 12.88 0.11
C VAL A 66 3.21 14.13 -0.53
N LEU A 67 1.98 14.48 -0.17
CA LEU A 67 1.23 15.57 -0.81
C LEU A 67 1.90 16.94 -0.71
N PRO A 68 2.58 17.34 0.39
CA PRO A 68 3.24 18.64 0.46
C PRO A 68 4.31 18.85 -0.62
N LEU A 69 4.90 17.79 -1.12
CA LEU A 69 5.96 17.81 -2.14
C LEU A 69 5.54 17.12 -3.45
N TYR A 70 4.25 16.77 -3.58
CA TYR A 70 3.75 16.12 -4.77
C TYR A 70 3.78 17.06 -5.98
N ALA A 71 4.29 16.57 -7.09
CA ALA A 71 4.26 17.25 -8.38
C ALA A 71 4.15 16.24 -9.52
N ASN A 72 4.03 16.72 -10.75
CA ASN A 72 4.00 15.87 -11.92
C ASN A 72 5.27 15.02 -12.02
N THR A 73 5.10 13.75 -12.38
CA THR A 73 6.19 12.85 -12.76
C THR A 73 6.79 13.28 -14.09
N HIS A 74 7.95 12.77 -14.46
CA HIS A 74 8.68 13.08 -15.70
C HIS A 74 9.42 14.42 -15.70
N THR A 75 9.53 15.11 -14.57
CA THR A 75 10.31 16.32 -14.41
C THR A 75 11.38 16.10 -13.34
N GLU A 76 12.63 16.03 -13.74
CA GLU A 76 13.78 15.95 -12.82
C GLU A 76 14.39 17.31 -12.50
N SER A 77 13.94 18.35 -13.19
CA SER A 77 14.45 19.72 -13.03
C SER A 77 13.95 20.43 -11.77
N SER A 78 12.89 19.94 -11.12
CA SER A 78 12.40 20.45 -9.85
C SER A 78 12.53 19.41 -8.75
N GLY A 79 12.79 19.85 -7.50
CA GLY A 79 12.90 18.95 -6.35
C GLY A 79 11.62 18.13 -6.10
N THR A 80 10.47 18.73 -6.31
CA THR A 80 9.16 18.06 -6.14
C THR A 80 8.89 17.04 -7.24
N GLY A 81 9.16 17.36 -8.50
CA GLY A 81 9.03 16.41 -9.61
C GLY A 81 9.99 15.23 -9.48
N LEU A 82 11.24 15.49 -9.09
CA LEU A 82 12.24 14.46 -8.83
C LEU A 82 11.80 13.53 -7.69
N GLN A 83 11.27 14.07 -6.59
CA GLN A 83 10.77 13.29 -5.47
C GLN A 83 9.63 12.38 -5.91
N THR A 84 8.64 12.89 -6.62
CA THR A 84 7.49 12.11 -7.10
C THR A 84 7.93 11.00 -8.07
N THR A 85 8.89 11.30 -8.96
CA THR A 85 9.46 10.31 -9.87
C THR A 85 10.17 9.19 -9.10
N ARG A 86 11.03 9.52 -8.14
CA ARG A 86 11.75 8.53 -7.31
C ARG A 86 10.80 7.69 -6.50
N PHE A 87 9.80 8.28 -5.88
CA PHE A 87 8.77 7.57 -5.12
C PHE A 87 8.04 6.52 -5.98
N ARG A 88 7.68 6.89 -7.21
CA ARG A 88 7.05 5.98 -8.17
C ARG A 88 7.97 4.83 -8.58
N GLU A 89 9.24 5.10 -8.86
CA GLU A 89 10.20 4.05 -9.24
C GLU A 89 10.52 3.11 -8.06
N GLU A 90 10.60 3.63 -6.86
CA GLU A 90 10.77 2.84 -5.65
C GLU A 90 9.57 1.91 -5.42
N ALA A 91 8.34 2.42 -5.59
CA ALA A 91 7.12 1.62 -5.51
C ALA A 91 7.14 0.46 -6.51
N ARG A 92 7.53 0.72 -7.78
CA ARG A 92 7.69 -0.33 -8.78
C ARG A 92 8.70 -1.40 -8.35
N ALA A 93 9.84 -0.98 -7.82
CA ALA A 93 10.87 -1.89 -7.35
C ALA A 93 10.39 -2.74 -6.16
N ILE A 94 9.64 -2.16 -5.24
CA ILE A 94 9.06 -2.87 -4.08
C ILE A 94 8.04 -3.91 -4.54
N VAL A 95 7.09 -3.53 -5.39
CA VAL A 95 6.06 -4.44 -5.93
C VAL A 95 6.71 -5.58 -6.69
N ARG A 96 7.64 -5.29 -7.59
CA ARG A 96 8.36 -6.32 -8.35
C ARG A 96 9.06 -7.32 -7.45
N ARG A 97 9.81 -6.86 -6.45
CA ARG A 97 10.48 -7.75 -5.48
C ARG A 97 9.50 -8.57 -4.66
N GLY A 98 8.41 -7.95 -4.21
CA GLY A 98 7.36 -8.62 -3.44
C GLY A 98 6.70 -9.78 -4.19
N LEU A 99 6.59 -9.65 -5.51
CA LEU A 99 6.06 -10.69 -6.41
C LEU A 99 7.13 -11.69 -6.89
N GLY A 100 8.36 -11.60 -6.41
CA GLY A 100 9.45 -12.49 -6.82
C GLY A 100 10.02 -12.19 -8.22
N GLY A 101 9.69 -11.03 -8.79
CA GLY A 101 10.20 -10.59 -10.08
C GLY A 101 11.61 -9.97 -9.99
N ASN A 102 12.32 -9.95 -11.12
CA ASN A 102 13.60 -9.27 -11.28
C ASN A 102 13.50 -8.11 -12.30
N ALA A 103 14.56 -7.33 -12.45
CA ALA A 103 14.56 -6.16 -13.32
C ALA A 103 14.73 -6.50 -14.80
N ASP A 104 15.32 -7.67 -15.11
CA ASP A 104 15.68 -8.04 -16.48
C ASP A 104 14.47 -8.59 -17.24
N ASP A 105 13.59 -9.33 -16.53
CA ASP A 105 12.48 -10.06 -17.15
C ASP A 105 11.09 -9.48 -16.82
N HIS A 106 10.99 -8.56 -15.84
CA HIS A 106 9.68 -8.10 -15.32
C HIS A 106 9.58 -6.60 -15.24
N ALA A 107 8.53 -6.03 -15.82
CA ALA A 107 8.13 -4.64 -15.67
C ALA A 107 6.85 -4.52 -14.82
N VAL A 108 6.79 -3.53 -13.94
CA VAL A 108 5.58 -3.14 -13.22
C VAL A 108 5.00 -1.90 -13.90
N ILE A 109 3.76 -2.00 -14.38
CA ILE A 109 3.05 -0.93 -15.05
C ILE A 109 1.86 -0.54 -14.17
N PHE A 110 1.81 0.73 -13.74
CA PHE A 110 0.62 1.29 -13.09
C PHE A 110 -0.31 1.84 -14.17
N THR A 111 -1.53 1.35 -14.19
CA THR A 111 -2.62 1.73 -15.13
C THR A 111 -3.67 2.56 -14.41
#